data_dca83503fda1e201d662965db7a86c81
#
_entry.id   dca83503fda1e201d662965db7a86c81
#
_cell.length_a   1.000
_cell.length_b   1.000
_cell.length_c   1.000
_cell.angle_alpha   90.00
_cell.angle_beta   90.00
_cell.angle_gamma   90.00
#
_symmetry.space_group_name_H-M   'P 1'
#
loop_
_entity.id
_entity.type
_entity.pdbx_description
1 polymer ?
#
loop_
_entity_poly.entity_id
_entity_poly.type
_entity_poly.pdbx_seq_one_letter_code
_entity_poly.pdbx_strand_id
1 'polypeptide(L)'
;VSDASEAPDIDPVLSSGALRINPKKLNKVPWDHTGEHPGSKVAWSVIKSLAKLSKYYLFRSVEEQSPTNCDGGRIYASIHINGLVDPLSIILSQEKRPITMGRHDLATMPFIGWLTRRMGNQPVIRRAEQKSGVSDQDFAKSINHRTLLTMSHCISGGHGAVVMPEGKSHQDSKLHKLRTGAMRFAINASTIASSKGLPSPVIQPVGLHFRCHHWFRTDLFVEYPEPIEIPIVKTENHSRGLNEGTWMEPPEDMVRELRDELQNRLTEVTPEAPDWETYRAWQLLAHIKSRQEKQTLESFSQEVIATRKIREIMTHRNESELADDARRASTILHSRDLDGRSVSDDVSLDKKPEKLKGAIGLILMAMASFISIPSTGIQTILAWYLGNNSDEGIDARTTHHMFAVFFSPITFWPLFALLFSYYTLEALSIETTPTALIIGGFITMMAIQFSNMVMLSGYDLWTDYTASRRRINLSRSDEGTEFTELLQKIAPKLVALK
;
A
#
# COMPACT_ATOMS: atom_id res chain seq x y z
N VAL A 1 12.57 -23.66 -0.55
CA VAL A 1 11.33 -23.53 -1.35
C VAL A 1 10.21 -23.96 -0.44
N SER A 2 9.51 -23.02 0.21
CA SER A 2 8.28 -23.32 0.96
C SER A 2 7.27 -23.86 -0.04
N ASP A 3 6.71 -25.02 0.26
CA ASP A 3 5.73 -25.66 -0.61
C ASP A 3 4.52 -24.71 -0.76
N ALA A 4 4.22 -24.30 -1.99
CA ALA A 4 3.08 -23.41 -2.30
C ALA A 4 1.72 -23.97 -1.83
N SER A 5 1.70 -25.28 -1.43
CA SER A 5 0.54 -25.95 -0.83
C SER A 5 0.28 -25.55 0.61
N GLU A 6 1.28 -24.99 1.33
CA GLU A 6 1.17 -24.62 2.76
C GLU A 6 0.65 -23.19 3.02
N ALA A 7 0.52 -22.36 1.97
CA ALA A 7 0.01 -21.00 2.15
C ALA A 7 -1.45 -21.01 2.63
N PRO A 8 -1.83 -20.24 3.68
CA PRO A 8 -3.16 -20.29 4.26
C PRO A 8 -4.23 -19.84 3.26
N ASP A 9 -5.33 -20.60 3.13
CA ASP A 9 -6.50 -20.28 2.32
C ASP A 9 -7.67 -19.90 3.25
N ILE A 10 -7.64 -18.68 3.77
CA ILE A 10 -8.64 -18.16 4.68
C ILE A 10 -9.66 -17.33 3.89
N ASP A 11 -10.95 -17.65 3.99
CA ASP A 11 -12.01 -16.84 3.39
C ASP A 11 -12.10 -15.46 4.10
N PRO A 12 -12.31 -14.37 3.34
CA PRO A 12 -12.39 -13.03 3.93
C PRO A 12 -13.67 -12.86 4.75
N VAL A 13 -13.60 -12.07 5.83
CA VAL A 13 -14.78 -11.60 6.55
C VAL A 13 -15.61 -10.71 5.62
N LEU A 14 -16.91 -10.99 5.49
CA LEU A 14 -17.81 -10.24 4.62
C LEU A 14 -18.39 -9.03 5.34
N SER A 15 -18.10 -7.83 4.84
CA SER A 15 -18.74 -6.61 5.31
C SER A 15 -20.23 -6.55 4.89
N SER A 16 -21.03 -5.77 5.59
CA SER A 16 -22.45 -5.57 5.26
C SER A 16 -22.70 -5.06 3.83
N GLY A 17 -21.75 -4.33 3.26
CA GLY A 17 -21.78 -3.88 1.86
C GLY A 17 -21.56 -5.03 0.87
N ALA A 18 -20.65 -5.94 1.19
CA ALA A 18 -20.35 -7.12 0.38
C ALA A 18 -21.54 -8.10 0.29
N LEU A 19 -22.43 -8.08 1.29
CA LEU A 19 -23.65 -8.89 1.32
C LEU A 19 -24.83 -8.31 0.53
N ARG A 20 -24.66 -7.20 -0.19
CA ARG A 20 -25.71 -6.51 -0.95
C ARG A 20 -25.29 -6.25 -2.38
N ILE A 21 -25.79 -7.07 -3.32
CA ILE A 21 -25.56 -6.84 -4.74
C ILE A 21 -26.63 -5.89 -5.30
N ASN A 22 -26.20 -4.92 -6.10
CA ASN A 22 -27.08 -4.01 -6.84
C ASN A 22 -26.85 -4.16 -8.36
N PRO A 23 -27.60 -5.03 -9.04
CA PRO A 23 -27.42 -5.29 -10.48
C PRO A 23 -27.54 -4.03 -11.34
N LYS A 24 -28.50 -3.13 -11.01
CA LYS A 24 -28.71 -1.88 -11.78
C LYS A 24 -27.50 -0.95 -11.74
N LYS A 25 -26.78 -0.90 -10.62
CA LYS A 25 -25.56 -0.10 -10.49
C LYS A 25 -24.36 -0.79 -11.12
N LEU A 26 -24.23 -2.11 -11.00
CA LEU A 26 -23.18 -2.88 -11.65
C LEU A 26 -23.27 -2.78 -13.17
N ASN A 27 -24.46 -2.76 -13.76
CA ASN A 27 -24.65 -2.54 -15.20
C ASN A 27 -24.22 -1.13 -15.68
N LYS A 28 -23.98 -0.17 -14.79
CA LYS A 28 -23.43 1.15 -15.11
C LYS A 28 -21.89 1.20 -15.14
N VAL A 29 -21.23 0.11 -14.79
CA VAL A 29 -19.76 0.01 -14.90
C VAL A 29 -19.40 0.05 -16.37
N PRO A 30 -18.42 0.86 -16.79
CA PRO A 30 -17.99 0.91 -18.18
C PRO A 30 -17.27 -0.38 -18.57
N TRP A 31 -17.82 -1.08 -19.55
CA TRP A 31 -17.23 -2.26 -20.17
C TRP A 31 -16.59 -1.84 -21.50
N ASP A 32 -15.34 -2.22 -21.73
CA ASP A 32 -14.64 -1.89 -22.96
C ASP A 32 -13.82 -3.09 -23.44
N HIS A 33 -14.01 -3.47 -24.69
CA HIS A 33 -13.31 -4.58 -25.35
C HIS A 33 -12.50 -4.10 -26.56
N THR A 34 -12.32 -2.78 -26.73
CA THR A 34 -11.55 -2.21 -27.83
C THR A 34 -10.04 -2.22 -27.59
N GLY A 35 -9.64 -2.34 -26.34
CA GLY A 35 -8.24 -2.16 -25.89
C GLY A 35 -7.96 -0.78 -25.29
N GLU A 36 -8.94 0.11 -25.34
CA GLU A 36 -8.85 1.42 -24.68
C GLU A 36 -9.15 1.30 -23.17
N HIS A 37 -8.73 2.28 -22.42
CA HIS A 37 -9.01 2.32 -20.99
C HIS A 37 -10.43 2.83 -20.74
N PRO A 38 -11.31 2.06 -20.04
CA PRO A 38 -12.71 2.40 -19.85
C PRO A 38 -12.96 3.64 -18.96
N GLY A 39 -11.94 4.11 -18.25
CA GLY A 39 -12.05 5.25 -17.33
C GLY A 39 -11.76 6.60 -17.97
N SER A 40 -12.32 7.66 -17.38
CA SER A 40 -12.15 9.06 -17.81
C SER A 40 -10.71 9.55 -17.56
N LYS A 41 -10.09 10.18 -18.58
CA LYS A 41 -8.77 10.85 -18.47
C LYS A 41 -8.77 11.93 -17.38
N VAL A 42 -9.84 12.74 -17.32
CA VAL A 42 -9.97 13.84 -16.34
C VAL A 42 -10.09 13.29 -14.92
N ALA A 43 -10.95 12.27 -14.70
CA ALA A 43 -11.09 11.64 -13.39
C ALA A 43 -9.75 11.06 -12.91
N TRP A 44 -9.00 10.40 -13.79
CA TRP A 44 -7.68 9.86 -13.46
C TRP A 44 -6.66 10.94 -13.12
N SER A 45 -6.65 12.08 -13.84
CA SER A 45 -5.75 13.20 -13.52
C SER A 45 -5.99 13.75 -12.12
N VAL A 46 -7.26 13.95 -11.75
CA VAL A 46 -7.65 14.40 -10.40
C VAL A 46 -7.23 13.37 -9.34
N ILE A 47 -7.55 12.11 -9.57
CA ILE A 47 -7.22 11.02 -8.64
C ILE A 47 -5.72 10.85 -8.47
N LYS A 48 -4.94 10.93 -9.57
CA LYS A 48 -3.47 10.85 -9.50
C LYS A 48 -2.89 12.01 -8.67
N SER A 49 -3.47 13.22 -8.76
CA SER A 49 -3.06 14.36 -7.93
C SER A 49 -3.40 14.15 -6.45
N LEU A 50 -4.62 13.69 -6.15
CA LEU A 50 -5.03 13.36 -4.77
C LEU A 50 -4.22 12.19 -4.18
N ALA A 51 -3.90 11.20 -5.00
CA ALA A 51 -3.07 10.07 -4.59
C ALA A 51 -1.63 10.51 -4.26
N LYS A 52 -1.04 11.41 -5.07
CA LYS A 52 0.27 12.00 -4.75
C LYS A 52 0.25 12.76 -3.42
N LEU A 53 -0.79 13.54 -3.21
CA LEU A 53 -0.99 14.27 -1.96
C LEU A 53 -1.11 13.27 -0.79
N SER A 54 -1.93 12.22 -0.93
CA SER A 54 -2.11 11.19 0.08
C SER A 54 -0.79 10.47 0.41
N LYS A 55 0.00 10.10 -0.61
CA LYS A 55 1.32 9.48 -0.42
C LYS A 55 2.25 10.39 0.39
N TYR A 56 2.28 11.70 0.09
CA TYR A 56 3.07 12.69 0.82
C TYR A 56 2.64 12.82 2.30
N TYR A 57 1.33 12.80 2.58
CA TYR A 57 0.82 12.94 3.96
C TYR A 57 0.96 11.67 4.78
N LEU A 58 0.77 10.50 4.17
CA LEU A 58 0.78 9.20 4.85
C LEU A 58 2.18 8.73 5.20
N PHE A 59 3.16 9.04 4.35
CA PHE A 59 4.53 8.53 4.52
C PHE A 59 5.51 9.64 4.86
N ARG A 60 6.46 9.31 5.73
CA ARG A 60 7.58 10.19 6.08
C ARG A 60 8.63 10.18 4.99
N SER A 61 9.00 9.00 4.53
CA SER A 61 9.87 8.80 3.37
C SER A 61 9.26 7.80 2.42
N VAL A 62 9.56 7.98 1.14
CA VAL A 62 9.16 7.06 0.07
C VAL A 62 10.37 6.81 -0.80
N GLU A 63 10.81 5.57 -0.81
CA GLU A 63 11.85 5.09 -1.71
C GLU A 63 11.21 4.17 -2.73
N GLU A 64 11.52 4.36 -4.00
CA GLU A 64 10.92 3.63 -5.09
C GLU A 64 11.95 3.33 -6.17
N GLN A 65 12.09 2.06 -6.51
CA GLN A 65 12.87 1.64 -7.66
C GLN A 65 12.11 1.97 -8.97
N SER A 66 12.83 2.05 -10.08
CA SER A 66 12.20 2.13 -11.39
C SER A 66 12.01 0.72 -11.95
N PRO A 67 10.81 0.34 -12.39
CA PRO A 67 10.61 -0.94 -13.04
C PRO A 67 11.34 -0.99 -14.39
N THR A 68 11.78 -2.16 -14.80
CA THR A 68 12.40 -2.39 -16.12
C THR A 68 11.44 -1.94 -17.23
N ASN A 69 11.95 -1.30 -18.28
CA ASN A 69 11.13 -0.82 -19.40
C ASN A 69 10.39 -1.98 -20.11
N CYS A 70 9.15 -1.74 -20.47
CA CYS A 70 8.28 -2.68 -21.19
C CYS A 70 7.35 -1.90 -22.12
N ASP A 71 7.28 -2.29 -23.39
CA ASP A 71 6.44 -1.64 -24.41
C ASP A 71 4.97 -2.07 -24.29
N GLY A 72 4.71 -3.28 -23.79
CA GLY A 72 3.36 -3.84 -23.59
C GLY A 72 2.66 -3.35 -22.34
N GLY A 73 1.47 -3.87 -22.10
CA GLY A 73 0.73 -3.64 -20.86
C GLY A 73 1.45 -4.27 -19.66
N ARG A 74 1.28 -3.71 -18.47
CA ARG A 74 1.96 -4.18 -17.28
C ARG A 74 0.99 -4.44 -16.14
N ILE A 75 0.98 -5.67 -15.62
CA ILE A 75 0.15 -6.09 -14.50
C ILE A 75 1.00 -6.08 -13.24
N TYR A 76 0.83 -5.07 -12.41
CA TYR A 76 1.51 -4.98 -11.12
C TYR A 76 0.79 -5.85 -10.10
N ALA A 77 1.51 -6.80 -9.51
CA ALA A 77 1.01 -7.75 -8.52
C ALA A 77 1.80 -7.65 -7.21
N SER A 78 1.11 -7.54 -6.08
CA SER A 78 1.73 -7.38 -4.76
C SER A 78 0.96 -8.10 -3.67
N ILE A 79 1.61 -8.27 -2.51
CA ILE A 79 0.98 -8.66 -1.25
C ILE A 79 -0.04 -7.59 -0.81
N HIS A 80 -1.05 -7.99 -0.01
CA HIS A 80 -2.13 -7.10 0.42
C HIS A 80 -2.27 -7.04 1.95
N ILE A 81 -1.51 -6.15 2.59
CA ILE A 81 -1.39 -6.03 4.05
C ILE A 81 -1.85 -4.67 4.61
N ASN A 82 -2.16 -3.69 3.76
CA ASN A 82 -2.45 -2.32 4.19
C ASN A 82 -3.64 -1.71 3.44
N GLY A 83 -4.69 -2.48 3.25
CA GLY A 83 -5.96 -2.03 2.66
C GLY A 83 -5.79 -1.27 1.35
N LEU A 84 -6.46 -0.12 1.20
CA LEU A 84 -6.38 0.70 -0.02
C LEU A 84 -5.05 1.44 -0.19
N VAL A 85 -4.19 1.45 0.82
CA VAL A 85 -2.87 2.10 0.72
C VAL A 85 -1.92 1.30 -0.18
N ASP A 86 -2.04 -0.05 -0.21
CA ASP A 86 -1.22 -0.89 -1.08
C ASP A 86 -1.41 -0.55 -2.57
N PRO A 87 -2.63 -0.62 -3.15
CA PRO A 87 -2.81 -0.25 -4.54
C PRO A 87 -2.49 1.23 -4.81
N LEU A 88 -2.74 2.14 -3.86
CA LEU A 88 -2.37 3.55 -3.97
C LEU A 88 -0.86 3.71 -4.14
N SER A 89 -0.08 2.96 -3.38
CA SER A 89 1.39 3.01 -3.41
C SER A 89 1.95 2.60 -4.78
N ILE A 90 1.28 1.68 -5.49
CA ILE A 90 1.69 1.18 -6.80
C ILE A 90 1.14 2.03 -7.95
N ILE A 91 -0.08 2.55 -7.82
CA ILE A 91 -0.77 3.30 -8.90
C ILE A 91 0.06 4.51 -9.38
N LEU A 92 0.83 5.13 -8.49
CA LEU A 92 1.57 6.35 -8.81
C LEU A 92 2.81 6.10 -9.66
N SER A 93 3.39 4.90 -9.62
CA SER A 93 4.54 4.49 -10.42
C SER A 93 4.21 4.17 -11.87
N GLN A 94 2.93 4.17 -12.24
CA GLN A 94 2.50 3.83 -13.59
C GLN A 94 2.42 5.04 -14.51
N GLU A 95 3.03 4.92 -15.68
CA GLU A 95 2.98 5.96 -16.71
C GLU A 95 1.58 6.08 -17.30
N LYS A 96 1.00 4.96 -17.76
CA LYS A 96 -0.34 4.89 -18.32
C LYS A 96 -1.38 4.71 -17.20
N ARG A 97 -2.63 5.06 -17.48
CA ARG A 97 -3.74 4.86 -16.54
C ARG A 97 -3.92 3.37 -16.28
N PRO A 98 -3.78 2.89 -15.03
CA PRO A 98 -4.03 1.48 -14.74
C PRO A 98 -5.52 1.19 -14.64
N ILE A 99 -5.93 0.04 -15.17
CA ILE A 99 -7.23 -0.52 -14.85
C ILE A 99 -7.13 -1.26 -13.50
N THR A 100 -8.14 -1.09 -12.67
CA THR A 100 -8.17 -1.71 -11.34
C THR A 100 -9.35 -2.69 -11.24
N MET A 101 -9.17 -3.71 -10.43
CA MET A 101 -10.21 -4.66 -10.09
C MET A 101 -10.48 -4.58 -8.59
N GLY A 102 -11.74 -4.46 -8.21
CA GLY A 102 -12.13 -4.31 -6.82
C GLY A 102 -13.44 -4.99 -6.48
N ARG A 103 -13.77 -5.03 -5.19
CA ARG A 103 -15.04 -5.56 -4.69
C ARG A 103 -16.23 -4.88 -5.40
N HIS A 104 -17.28 -5.64 -5.68
CA HIS A 104 -18.47 -5.16 -6.39
C HIS A 104 -19.18 -4.01 -5.65
N ASP A 105 -19.14 -3.98 -4.32
CA ASP A 105 -19.77 -2.95 -3.51
C ASP A 105 -19.08 -1.58 -3.67
N LEU A 106 -17.76 -1.53 -3.89
CA LEU A 106 -17.05 -0.28 -4.20
C LEU A 106 -17.62 0.42 -5.45
N ALA A 107 -18.12 -0.35 -6.44
CA ALA A 107 -18.77 0.21 -7.61
C ALA A 107 -20.22 0.65 -7.36
N THR A 108 -20.85 0.25 -6.26
CA THR A 108 -22.27 0.49 -5.95
C THR A 108 -22.53 1.46 -4.82
N MET A 109 -21.53 1.76 -3.98
CA MET A 109 -21.61 2.75 -2.90
C MET A 109 -22.02 4.15 -3.41
N PRO A 110 -22.72 4.95 -2.60
CA PRO A 110 -22.93 6.37 -2.91
C PRO A 110 -21.57 7.07 -3.02
N PHE A 111 -21.44 8.04 -3.91
CA PHE A 111 -20.25 8.84 -4.17
C PHE A 111 -19.01 8.01 -4.59
N ILE A 112 -18.49 7.11 -3.72
CA ILE A 112 -17.35 6.24 -4.02
C ILE A 112 -17.62 5.41 -5.28
N GLY A 113 -18.81 4.82 -5.42
CA GLY A 113 -19.17 4.05 -6.60
C GLY A 113 -19.28 4.89 -7.88
N TRP A 114 -19.67 6.15 -7.77
CA TRP A 114 -19.58 7.08 -8.91
C TRP A 114 -18.12 7.31 -9.32
N LEU A 115 -17.25 7.57 -8.35
CA LEU A 115 -15.82 7.82 -8.57
C LEU A 115 -15.12 6.59 -9.17
N THR A 116 -15.29 5.40 -8.57
CA THR A 116 -14.67 4.15 -9.03
C THR A 116 -15.11 3.78 -10.44
N ARG A 117 -16.40 3.96 -10.78
CA ARG A 117 -16.87 3.77 -12.16
C ARG A 117 -16.23 4.77 -13.14
N ARG A 118 -16.03 6.03 -12.73
CA ARG A 118 -15.32 7.04 -13.54
C ARG A 118 -13.83 6.71 -13.72
N MET A 119 -13.24 6.01 -12.77
CA MET A 119 -11.88 5.47 -12.90
C MET A 119 -11.80 4.25 -13.82
N GLY A 120 -12.91 3.63 -14.15
CA GLY A 120 -12.93 2.37 -14.92
C GLY A 120 -12.68 1.14 -14.06
N ASN A 121 -12.83 1.25 -12.72
CA ASN A 121 -12.66 0.11 -11.82
C ASN A 121 -13.66 -1.01 -12.17
N GLN A 122 -13.16 -2.23 -12.32
CA GLN A 122 -13.92 -3.40 -12.69
C GLN A 122 -14.37 -4.18 -11.45
N PRO A 123 -15.68 -4.47 -11.30
CA PRO A 123 -16.20 -5.15 -10.12
C PRO A 123 -15.95 -6.65 -10.18
N VAL A 124 -15.62 -7.23 -9.05
CA VAL A 124 -15.51 -8.68 -8.86
C VAL A 124 -16.48 -9.13 -7.76
N ILE A 125 -17.21 -10.23 -8.01
CA ILE A 125 -17.99 -10.95 -7.02
C ILE A 125 -17.14 -12.13 -6.56
N ARG A 126 -16.64 -12.07 -5.34
CA ARG A 126 -15.69 -13.05 -4.81
C ARG A 126 -16.38 -14.36 -4.46
N ARG A 127 -15.60 -15.46 -4.41
CA ARG A 127 -16.11 -16.79 -4.09
C ARG A 127 -16.83 -16.85 -2.72
N ALA A 128 -16.32 -16.13 -1.73
CA ALA A 128 -16.94 -16.03 -0.40
C ALA A 128 -18.35 -15.41 -0.47
N GLU A 129 -18.53 -14.35 -1.29
CA GLU A 129 -19.82 -13.71 -1.53
C GLU A 129 -20.79 -14.64 -2.28
N GLN A 130 -20.29 -15.43 -3.23
CA GLN A 130 -21.11 -16.44 -3.95
C GLN A 130 -21.55 -17.56 -2.99
N LYS A 131 -20.67 -18.06 -2.13
CA LYS A 131 -20.97 -19.09 -1.13
C LYS A 131 -22.03 -18.63 -0.10
N SER A 132 -22.07 -17.34 0.23
CA SER A 132 -23.03 -16.77 1.19
C SER A 132 -24.44 -16.58 0.59
N GLY A 133 -24.66 -16.94 -0.67
CA GLY A 133 -25.98 -16.83 -1.32
C GLY A 133 -26.40 -15.41 -1.69
N VAL A 134 -25.48 -14.45 -1.68
CA VAL A 134 -25.76 -13.04 -1.99
C VAL A 134 -26.13 -12.80 -3.46
N SER A 135 -25.72 -13.69 -4.36
CA SER A 135 -26.05 -13.62 -5.79
C SER A 135 -26.35 -14.98 -6.38
N ASP A 136 -27.19 -14.97 -7.43
CA ASP A 136 -27.27 -16.07 -8.37
C ASP A 136 -25.89 -16.35 -8.97
N GLN A 137 -25.52 -17.63 -9.06
CA GLN A 137 -24.21 -18.07 -9.55
C GLN A 137 -23.96 -17.66 -11.00
N ASP A 138 -24.98 -17.71 -11.86
CA ASP A 138 -24.87 -17.34 -13.26
C ASP A 138 -24.65 -15.83 -13.42
N PHE A 139 -25.33 -15.01 -12.61
CA PHE A 139 -25.11 -13.58 -12.58
C PHE A 139 -23.68 -13.24 -12.12
N ALA A 140 -23.20 -13.85 -11.03
CA ALA A 140 -21.85 -13.64 -10.55
C ALA A 140 -20.78 -14.04 -11.57
N LYS A 141 -20.99 -15.18 -12.25
CA LYS A 141 -20.11 -15.66 -13.32
C LYS A 141 -20.10 -14.71 -14.51
N SER A 142 -21.27 -14.21 -14.93
CA SER A 142 -21.41 -13.23 -16.02
C SER A 142 -20.65 -11.94 -15.71
N ILE A 143 -20.81 -11.36 -14.50
CA ILE A 143 -20.09 -10.15 -14.07
C ILE A 143 -18.59 -10.39 -14.08
N ASN A 144 -18.13 -11.51 -13.49
CA ASN A 144 -16.71 -11.82 -13.41
C ASN A 144 -16.07 -12.05 -14.80
N HIS A 145 -16.76 -12.73 -15.72
CA HIS A 145 -16.27 -12.93 -17.09
C HIS A 145 -16.14 -11.59 -17.84
N ARG A 146 -17.13 -10.70 -17.73
CA ARG A 146 -17.06 -9.35 -18.31
C ARG A 146 -15.90 -8.54 -17.73
N THR A 147 -15.70 -8.59 -16.42
CA THR A 147 -14.56 -7.96 -15.74
C THR A 147 -13.24 -8.46 -16.29
N LEU A 148 -13.04 -9.78 -16.30
CA LEU A 148 -11.78 -10.38 -16.76
C LEU A 148 -11.52 -10.08 -18.23
N LEU A 149 -12.56 -10.10 -19.08
CA LEU A 149 -12.43 -9.77 -20.48
C LEU A 149 -12.08 -8.30 -20.73
N THR A 150 -12.72 -7.37 -20.02
CA THR A 150 -12.37 -5.95 -20.07
C THR A 150 -10.93 -5.70 -19.62
N MET A 151 -10.49 -6.37 -18.54
CA MET A 151 -9.11 -6.34 -18.09
C MET A 151 -8.15 -6.83 -19.18
N SER A 152 -8.45 -7.98 -19.80
CA SER A 152 -7.62 -8.57 -20.87
C SER A 152 -7.45 -7.60 -22.04
N HIS A 153 -8.53 -7.02 -22.54
CA HIS A 153 -8.46 -6.06 -23.65
C HIS A 153 -7.72 -4.79 -23.30
N CYS A 154 -7.99 -4.19 -22.15
CA CYS A 154 -7.33 -2.97 -21.70
C CYS A 154 -5.80 -3.17 -21.59
N ILE A 155 -5.37 -4.30 -21.03
CA ILE A 155 -3.95 -4.63 -20.88
C ILE A 155 -3.31 -4.95 -22.23
N SER A 156 -3.97 -5.69 -23.11
CA SER A 156 -3.47 -5.93 -24.48
C SER A 156 -3.27 -4.64 -25.27
N GLY A 157 -4.07 -3.60 -25.00
CA GLY A 157 -3.91 -2.24 -25.55
C GLY A 157 -2.78 -1.43 -24.91
N GLY A 158 -1.95 -2.03 -24.07
CA GLY A 158 -0.77 -1.42 -23.47
C GLY A 158 -1.04 -0.64 -22.19
N HIS A 159 -2.23 -0.74 -21.59
CA HIS A 159 -2.52 -0.13 -20.29
C HIS A 159 -1.99 -0.99 -19.14
N GLY A 160 -1.77 -0.35 -17.97
CA GLY A 160 -1.38 -1.08 -16.76
C GLY A 160 -2.59 -1.67 -16.01
N ALA A 161 -2.31 -2.58 -15.09
CA ALA A 161 -3.27 -3.04 -14.10
C ALA A 161 -2.61 -3.12 -12.72
N VAL A 162 -3.39 -2.96 -11.64
CA VAL A 162 -2.96 -3.24 -10.28
C VAL A 162 -3.85 -4.33 -9.72
N VAL A 163 -3.23 -5.40 -9.26
CA VAL A 163 -3.91 -6.55 -8.68
C VAL A 163 -3.27 -6.96 -7.37
N MET A 164 -4.12 -7.38 -6.43
CA MET A 164 -3.72 -8.05 -5.19
C MET A 164 -4.16 -9.50 -5.33
N PRO A 165 -3.28 -10.40 -5.82
CA PRO A 165 -3.68 -11.73 -6.28
C PRO A 165 -4.15 -12.66 -5.16
N GLU A 166 -3.93 -12.31 -3.91
CA GLU A 166 -4.48 -13.01 -2.73
C GLU A 166 -6.02 -12.85 -2.62
N GLY A 167 -6.57 -11.77 -3.20
CA GLY A 167 -8.01 -11.50 -3.25
C GLY A 167 -8.62 -10.95 -1.97
N LYS A 168 -7.80 -10.66 -0.96
CA LYS A 168 -8.18 -10.03 0.32
C LYS A 168 -6.97 -9.34 0.95
N SER A 169 -7.20 -8.33 1.81
CA SER A 169 -6.19 -7.86 2.75
C SER A 169 -6.11 -8.77 3.98
N HIS A 170 -4.95 -8.82 4.62
CA HIS A 170 -4.69 -9.61 5.82
C HIS A 170 -3.62 -8.95 6.69
N GLN A 171 -3.39 -9.51 7.88
CA GLN A 171 -2.43 -8.97 8.84
C GLN A 171 -1.18 -9.86 9.01
N ASP A 172 -1.04 -10.89 8.19
CA ASP A 172 0.07 -11.83 8.28
C ASP A 172 1.32 -11.28 7.59
N SER A 173 2.48 -11.67 8.11
CA SER A 173 3.80 -11.29 7.61
C SER A 173 4.31 -12.17 6.46
N LYS A 174 3.45 -12.99 5.88
CA LYS A 174 3.74 -13.88 4.76
C LYS A 174 2.64 -13.86 3.71
N LEU A 175 3.04 -14.19 2.49
CA LEU A 175 2.15 -14.23 1.34
C LEU A 175 1.12 -15.35 1.48
N HIS A 176 -0.15 -15.04 1.24
CA HIS A 176 -1.21 -16.03 1.16
C HIS A 176 -1.27 -16.67 -0.23
N LYS A 177 -2.01 -17.78 -0.34
CA LYS A 177 -2.21 -18.48 -1.60
C LYS A 177 -2.86 -17.58 -2.65
N LEU A 178 -2.22 -17.47 -3.81
CA LEU A 178 -2.71 -16.64 -4.90
C LEU A 178 -3.96 -17.21 -5.56
N ARG A 179 -4.92 -16.34 -5.85
CA ARG A 179 -6.11 -16.66 -6.66
C ARG A 179 -5.78 -16.57 -8.14
N THR A 180 -6.37 -17.42 -8.94
CA THR A 180 -6.03 -17.57 -10.37
C THR A 180 -6.61 -16.51 -11.29
N GLY A 181 -7.47 -15.63 -10.80
CA GLY A 181 -8.15 -14.63 -11.64
C GLY A 181 -7.19 -13.72 -12.41
N ALA A 182 -6.11 -13.29 -11.75
CA ALA A 182 -5.09 -12.44 -12.38
C ALA A 182 -4.36 -13.14 -13.53
N MET A 183 -3.99 -14.40 -13.36
CA MET A 183 -3.31 -15.21 -14.38
C MET A 183 -4.20 -15.46 -15.59
N ARG A 184 -5.49 -15.70 -15.37
CA ARG A 184 -6.46 -15.95 -16.44
C ARG A 184 -6.59 -14.75 -17.38
N PHE A 185 -6.83 -13.55 -16.85
CA PHE A 185 -6.91 -12.37 -17.72
C PHE A 185 -5.54 -11.97 -18.29
N ALA A 186 -4.44 -12.23 -17.59
CA ALA A 186 -3.10 -12.00 -18.08
C ALA A 186 -2.78 -12.83 -19.32
N ILE A 187 -3.03 -14.16 -19.29
CA ILE A 187 -2.83 -15.06 -20.42
C ILE A 187 -3.72 -14.63 -21.61
N ASN A 188 -4.97 -14.28 -21.35
CA ASN A 188 -5.86 -13.77 -22.38
C ASN A 188 -5.39 -12.43 -22.95
N ALA A 189 -4.87 -11.52 -22.13
CA ALA A 189 -4.30 -10.26 -22.60
C ALA A 189 -3.09 -10.48 -23.52
N SER A 190 -2.19 -11.40 -23.16
CA SER A 190 -1.03 -11.79 -23.99
C SER A 190 -1.49 -12.44 -25.30
N THR A 191 -2.52 -13.30 -25.27
CA THR A 191 -3.09 -13.94 -26.46
C THR A 191 -3.74 -12.91 -27.39
N ILE A 192 -4.50 -11.94 -26.86
CA ILE A 192 -5.09 -10.86 -27.65
C ILE A 192 -3.99 -9.99 -28.26
N ALA A 193 -2.97 -9.59 -27.46
CA ALA A 193 -1.86 -8.77 -27.95
C ALA A 193 -1.13 -9.47 -29.12
N SER A 194 -0.79 -10.74 -28.94
CA SER A 194 -0.13 -11.56 -29.98
C SER A 194 -0.99 -11.65 -31.25
N SER A 195 -2.29 -11.90 -31.14
CA SER A 195 -3.19 -12.00 -32.32
C SER A 195 -3.34 -10.69 -33.09
N LYS A 196 -3.10 -9.55 -32.43
CA LYS A 196 -3.14 -8.21 -33.03
C LYS A 196 -1.77 -7.65 -33.41
N GLY A 197 -0.69 -8.41 -33.22
CA GLY A 197 0.67 -7.92 -33.45
C GLY A 197 1.12 -6.78 -32.51
N LEU A 198 0.52 -6.69 -31.32
CA LEU A 198 0.84 -5.71 -30.30
C LEU A 198 1.95 -6.22 -29.36
N PRO A 199 2.70 -5.32 -28.69
CA PRO A 199 3.70 -5.71 -27.71
C PRO A 199 3.11 -6.59 -26.60
N SER A 200 3.83 -7.66 -26.24
CA SER A 200 3.40 -8.60 -25.20
C SER A 200 3.32 -7.93 -23.83
N PRO A 201 2.24 -8.09 -23.09
CA PRO A 201 2.17 -7.64 -21.71
C PRO A 201 3.02 -8.52 -20.80
N VAL A 202 3.35 -8.00 -19.60
CA VAL A 202 4.12 -8.71 -18.56
C VAL A 202 3.41 -8.62 -17.20
N ILE A 203 3.69 -9.57 -16.30
CA ILE A 203 3.38 -9.41 -14.88
C ILE A 203 4.62 -8.85 -14.18
N GLN A 204 4.43 -7.75 -13.47
CA GLN A 204 5.44 -7.12 -12.65
C GLN A 204 5.18 -7.44 -11.17
N PRO A 205 5.99 -8.33 -10.55
CA PRO A 205 5.95 -8.49 -9.11
C PRO A 205 6.35 -7.17 -8.43
N VAL A 206 5.74 -6.86 -7.30
CA VAL A 206 6.01 -5.64 -6.53
C VAL A 206 6.19 -5.98 -5.06
N GLY A 207 7.36 -5.66 -4.52
CA GLY A 207 7.61 -5.65 -3.09
C GLY A 207 7.11 -4.35 -2.47
N LEU A 208 6.15 -4.43 -1.58
CA LEU A 208 5.68 -3.32 -0.76
C LEU A 208 6.18 -3.49 0.66
N HIS A 209 7.04 -2.59 1.08
CA HIS A 209 7.64 -2.62 2.41
C HIS A 209 7.24 -1.38 3.18
N PHE A 210 6.66 -1.59 4.35
CA PHE A 210 6.35 -0.54 5.32
C PHE A 210 7.19 -0.80 6.57
N ARG A 211 7.83 0.22 7.13
CA ARG A 211 8.58 0.05 8.38
C ARG A 211 7.65 -0.48 9.49
N CYS A 212 6.47 0.12 9.59
CA CYS A 212 5.35 -0.41 10.35
C CYS A 212 4.07 -0.03 9.62
N HIS A 213 3.37 -1.02 9.03
CA HIS A 213 2.27 -0.79 8.09
C HIS A 213 1.08 0.01 8.67
N HIS A 214 0.86 -0.05 9.98
CA HIS A 214 -0.25 0.63 10.66
C HIS A 214 0.12 1.98 11.31
N TRP A 215 1.37 2.43 11.19
CA TRP A 215 1.78 3.73 11.73
C TRP A 215 1.51 4.86 10.73
N PHE A 216 1.05 5.99 11.27
CA PHE A 216 1.02 7.23 10.52
C PHE A 216 2.44 7.77 10.33
N ARG A 217 2.76 8.30 9.17
CA ARG A 217 4.10 8.78 8.79
C ARG A 217 5.18 7.70 8.87
N THR A 218 4.82 6.46 8.51
CA THR A 218 5.80 5.38 8.34
C THR A 218 6.65 5.58 7.07
N ASP A 219 7.76 4.83 6.96
CA ASP A 219 8.56 4.80 5.73
C ASP A 219 8.02 3.72 4.79
N LEU A 220 8.03 4.02 3.50
CA LEU A 220 7.61 3.13 2.41
C LEU A 220 8.79 2.88 1.47
N PHE A 221 9.06 1.62 1.14
CA PHE A 221 9.92 1.22 0.04
C PHE A 221 9.14 0.35 -0.95
N VAL A 222 9.22 0.69 -2.23
CA VAL A 222 8.59 -0.05 -3.34
C VAL A 222 9.69 -0.57 -4.24
N GLU A 223 9.77 -1.90 -4.41
CA GLU A 223 10.75 -2.54 -5.28
C GLU A 223 10.07 -3.31 -6.41
N TYR A 224 10.75 -3.37 -7.54
CA TYR A 224 10.30 -4.04 -8.75
C TYR A 224 11.33 -5.08 -9.21
N PRO A 225 11.15 -6.36 -8.84
CA PRO A 225 11.93 -7.46 -9.42
C PRO A 225 11.73 -7.55 -10.94
N GLU A 226 12.50 -8.41 -11.58
CA GLU A 226 12.33 -8.67 -13.01
C GLU A 226 10.92 -9.12 -13.34
N PRO A 227 10.31 -8.58 -14.42
CA PRO A 227 8.98 -8.93 -14.84
C PRO A 227 8.90 -10.39 -15.32
N ILE A 228 7.71 -10.96 -15.21
CA ILE A 228 7.38 -12.31 -15.66
C ILE A 228 6.75 -12.23 -17.04
N GLU A 229 7.27 -12.99 -17.99
CA GLU A 229 6.67 -13.15 -19.31
C GLU A 229 5.37 -13.96 -19.21
N ILE A 230 4.36 -13.54 -19.95
CA ILE A 230 3.05 -14.18 -19.93
C ILE A 230 2.91 -15.11 -21.11
N PRO A 231 2.58 -16.40 -20.90
CA PRO A 231 2.39 -17.35 -21.97
C PRO A 231 1.19 -17.00 -22.87
N ILE A 232 1.21 -17.50 -24.11
CA ILE A 232 0.23 -17.23 -25.16
C ILE A 232 -0.50 -18.54 -25.51
N VAL A 233 -1.84 -18.52 -25.56
CA VAL A 233 -2.64 -19.64 -26.06
C VAL A 233 -2.60 -19.63 -27.57
N LYS A 234 -2.01 -20.66 -28.17
CA LYS A 234 -1.78 -20.75 -29.64
C LYS A 234 -3.00 -21.19 -30.45
N THR A 235 -4.08 -21.60 -29.79
CA THR A 235 -5.28 -22.09 -30.45
C THR A 235 -6.07 -20.95 -31.12
N GLU A 236 -6.29 -21.03 -32.42
CA GLU A 236 -6.96 -19.98 -33.19
C GLU A 236 -8.39 -19.70 -32.71
N ASN A 237 -9.12 -20.72 -32.32
CA ASN A 237 -10.50 -20.58 -31.78
C ASN A 237 -10.49 -19.76 -30.47
N HIS A 238 -9.44 -19.87 -29.63
CA HIS A 238 -9.33 -19.13 -28.38
C HIS A 238 -9.13 -17.63 -28.64
N SER A 239 -8.18 -17.29 -29.51
CA SER A 239 -7.92 -15.88 -29.87
C SER A 239 -9.09 -15.25 -30.60
N ARG A 240 -9.78 -16.00 -31.48
CA ARG A 240 -10.99 -15.56 -32.19
C ARG A 240 -12.11 -15.24 -31.20
N GLY A 241 -12.44 -16.16 -30.27
CA GLY A 241 -13.47 -15.95 -29.26
C GLY A 241 -13.22 -14.71 -28.41
N LEU A 242 -11.97 -14.50 -27.95
CA LEU A 242 -11.58 -13.30 -27.19
C LEU A 242 -11.79 -12.02 -28.03
N ASN A 243 -11.35 -11.98 -29.28
CA ASN A 243 -11.49 -10.82 -30.16
C ASN A 243 -12.95 -10.52 -30.52
N GLU A 244 -13.83 -11.53 -30.55
CA GLU A 244 -15.28 -11.39 -30.71
C GLU A 244 -16.02 -10.99 -29.44
N GLY A 245 -15.30 -10.75 -28.34
CA GLY A 245 -15.86 -10.30 -27.06
C GLY A 245 -16.43 -11.42 -26.20
N THR A 246 -16.03 -12.66 -26.44
CA THR A 246 -16.41 -13.82 -25.63
C THR A 246 -15.30 -14.22 -24.68
N TRP A 247 -15.61 -14.40 -23.39
CA TRP A 247 -14.63 -14.93 -22.44
C TRP A 247 -14.24 -16.36 -22.78
N MET A 248 -12.98 -16.59 -23.00
CA MET A 248 -12.39 -17.90 -23.22
C MET A 248 -11.54 -18.29 -22.01
N GLU A 249 -11.72 -19.49 -21.51
CA GLU A 249 -10.98 -19.98 -20.36
C GLU A 249 -9.59 -20.46 -20.81
N PRO A 250 -8.48 -19.89 -20.29
CA PRO A 250 -7.13 -20.37 -20.63
C PRO A 250 -6.89 -21.78 -20.09
N PRO A 251 -5.94 -22.55 -20.68
CA PRO A 251 -5.55 -23.86 -20.18
C PRO A 251 -5.12 -23.82 -18.71
N GLU A 252 -5.60 -24.78 -17.92
CA GLU A 252 -5.41 -24.79 -16.46
C GLU A 252 -3.95 -24.94 -16.05
N ASP A 253 -3.18 -25.73 -16.81
CA ASP A 253 -1.74 -25.92 -16.63
C ASP A 253 -0.98 -24.58 -16.74
N MET A 254 -1.23 -23.83 -17.82
CA MET A 254 -0.63 -22.51 -18.03
C MET A 254 -0.97 -21.52 -16.89
N VAL A 255 -2.24 -21.56 -16.44
CA VAL A 255 -2.69 -20.71 -15.32
C VAL A 255 -1.98 -21.09 -14.03
N ARG A 256 -1.76 -22.38 -13.79
CA ARG A 256 -1.09 -22.89 -12.59
C ARG A 256 0.39 -22.53 -12.61
N GLU A 257 1.09 -22.80 -13.71
CA GLU A 257 2.51 -22.47 -13.86
C GLU A 257 2.77 -20.97 -13.66
N LEU A 258 1.98 -20.11 -14.30
CA LEU A 258 2.10 -18.66 -14.15
C LEU A 258 1.80 -18.18 -12.71
N ARG A 259 0.83 -18.81 -12.03
CA ARG A 259 0.55 -18.54 -10.61
C ARG A 259 1.75 -18.92 -9.74
N ASP A 260 2.33 -20.09 -9.95
CA ASP A 260 3.41 -20.62 -9.12
C ASP A 260 4.70 -19.80 -9.36
N GLU A 261 4.96 -19.37 -10.60
CA GLU A 261 6.06 -18.42 -10.88
C GLU A 261 5.84 -17.08 -10.17
N LEU A 262 4.63 -16.51 -10.23
CA LEU A 262 4.32 -15.26 -9.52
C LEU A 262 4.42 -15.45 -8.00
N GLN A 263 3.95 -16.58 -7.46
CA GLN A 263 4.08 -16.90 -6.04
C GLN A 263 5.55 -16.90 -5.62
N ASN A 264 6.41 -17.56 -6.37
CA ASN A 264 7.85 -17.63 -6.08
C ASN A 264 8.49 -16.24 -6.11
N ARG A 265 8.21 -15.43 -7.14
CA ARG A 265 8.78 -14.07 -7.26
C ARG A 265 8.29 -13.13 -6.15
N LEU A 266 7.03 -13.23 -5.74
CA LEU A 266 6.51 -12.43 -4.64
C LEU A 266 7.10 -12.86 -3.29
N THR A 267 7.30 -14.17 -3.06
CA THR A 267 7.94 -14.69 -1.85
C THR A 267 9.36 -14.12 -1.65
N GLU A 268 10.10 -13.84 -2.74
CA GLU A 268 11.42 -13.22 -2.65
C GLU A 268 11.38 -11.81 -2.06
N VAL A 269 10.34 -11.05 -2.37
CA VAL A 269 10.19 -9.62 -2.03
C VAL A 269 9.14 -9.33 -0.94
N THR A 270 8.63 -10.35 -0.28
CA THR A 270 7.75 -10.22 0.88
C THR A 270 8.49 -10.57 2.17
N PRO A 271 7.99 -10.20 3.36
CA PRO A 271 8.66 -10.49 4.62
C PRO A 271 8.90 -11.98 4.87
N GLU A 272 7.92 -12.84 4.53
CA GLU A 272 7.96 -14.31 4.69
C GLU A 272 8.42 -14.77 6.08
N ALA A 273 8.00 -14.05 7.10
CA ALA A 273 8.25 -14.41 8.49
C ALA A 273 7.04 -15.19 9.06
N PRO A 274 7.25 -16.08 10.03
CA PRO A 274 6.16 -16.76 10.73
C PRO A 274 5.14 -15.76 11.34
N ASP A 275 5.64 -14.65 11.85
CA ASP A 275 4.88 -13.56 12.45
C ASP A 275 5.67 -12.23 12.39
N TRP A 276 4.99 -11.11 12.66
CA TRP A 276 5.61 -9.78 12.68
C TRP A 276 6.66 -9.60 13.77
N GLU A 277 6.61 -10.36 14.86
CA GLU A 277 7.63 -10.31 15.91
C GLU A 277 8.94 -10.88 15.40
N THR A 278 8.89 -12.00 14.70
CA THR A 278 10.05 -12.61 14.04
C THR A 278 10.63 -11.67 12.97
N TYR A 279 9.77 -11.04 12.16
CA TYR A 279 10.24 -10.07 11.15
C TYR A 279 10.97 -8.88 11.80
N ARG A 280 10.41 -8.32 12.87
CA ARG A 280 11.07 -7.25 13.65
C ARG A 280 12.38 -7.70 14.29
N ALA A 281 12.46 -8.95 14.73
CA ALA A 281 13.72 -9.53 15.21
C ALA A 281 14.78 -9.57 14.11
N TRP A 282 14.41 -9.97 12.89
CA TRP A 282 15.33 -9.95 11.75
C TRP A 282 15.77 -8.52 11.37
N GLN A 283 14.86 -7.55 11.44
CA GLN A 283 15.23 -6.13 11.27
C GLN A 283 16.25 -5.67 12.32
N LEU A 284 16.04 -6.02 13.59
CA LEU A 284 17.00 -5.71 14.66
C LEU A 284 18.36 -6.36 14.41
N LEU A 285 18.38 -7.65 14.05
CA LEU A 285 19.63 -8.36 13.70
C LEU A 285 20.35 -7.71 12.51
N ALA A 286 19.61 -7.22 11.50
CA ALA A 286 20.17 -6.50 10.37
C ALA A 286 20.88 -5.21 10.82
N HIS A 287 20.28 -4.43 11.72
CA HIS A 287 20.93 -3.26 12.30
C HIS A 287 22.18 -3.63 13.12
N ILE A 288 22.12 -4.63 13.99
CA ILE A 288 23.25 -5.07 14.81
C ILE A 288 24.41 -5.50 13.89
N LYS A 289 24.14 -6.35 12.88
CA LYS A 289 25.17 -6.83 11.94
C LYS A 289 25.80 -5.68 11.16
N SER A 290 24.99 -4.76 10.67
CA SER A 290 25.46 -3.58 9.95
C SER A 290 26.41 -2.72 10.81
N ARG A 291 26.07 -2.50 12.10
CA ARG A 291 26.93 -1.76 13.03
C ARG A 291 28.27 -2.49 13.28
N GLN A 292 28.24 -3.80 13.43
CA GLN A 292 29.47 -4.62 13.56
C GLN A 292 30.37 -4.52 12.33
N GLU A 293 29.78 -4.41 11.14
CA GLU A 293 30.48 -4.23 9.87
C GLU A 293 30.89 -2.78 9.61
N LYS A 294 30.65 -1.87 10.59
CA LYS A 294 30.89 -0.42 10.49
C LYS A 294 30.17 0.23 9.30
N GLN A 295 29.00 -0.29 8.97
CA GLN A 295 28.12 0.24 7.95
C GLN A 295 26.83 0.75 8.62
N THR A 296 26.37 1.92 8.21
CA THR A 296 25.07 2.44 8.66
C THR A 296 24.03 2.18 7.59
N LEU A 297 22.87 1.64 7.99
CA LEU A 297 21.72 1.56 7.10
C LEU A 297 21.06 2.94 7.03
N GLU A 298 21.39 3.70 5.99
CA GLU A 298 20.97 5.12 5.88
C GLU A 298 19.56 5.27 5.32
N SER A 299 19.08 4.26 4.57
CA SER A 299 17.78 4.27 3.92
C SER A 299 16.94 3.05 4.32
N PHE A 300 15.63 3.18 4.17
CA PHE A 300 14.73 2.06 4.49
C PHE A 300 14.90 0.90 3.50
N SER A 301 15.22 1.18 2.24
CA SER A 301 15.55 0.13 1.26
C SER A 301 16.77 -0.71 1.67
N GLN A 302 17.82 -0.07 2.20
CA GLN A 302 18.98 -0.79 2.73
C GLN A 302 18.60 -1.67 3.93
N GLU A 303 17.73 -1.19 4.82
CA GLU A 303 17.23 -1.99 5.95
C GLU A 303 16.45 -3.23 5.47
N VAL A 304 15.57 -3.08 4.48
CA VAL A 304 14.80 -4.18 3.89
C VAL A 304 15.72 -5.23 3.26
N ILE A 305 16.71 -4.78 2.47
CA ILE A 305 17.66 -5.69 1.82
C ILE A 305 18.54 -6.43 2.87
N ALA A 306 19.00 -5.71 3.89
CA ALA A 306 19.77 -6.30 4.98
C ALA A 306 18.92 -7.31 5.79
N THR A 307 17.64 -6.97 6.05
CA THR A 307 16.71 -7.87 6.73
C THR A 307 16.46 -9.16 5.94
N ARG A 308 16.37 -9.06 4.60
CA ARG A 308 16.23 -10.23 3.73
C ARG A 308 17.44 -11.17 3.82
N LYS A 309 18.66 -10.63 3.87
CA LYS A 309 19.88 -11.43 4.11
C LYS A 309 19.86 -12.14 5.46
N ILE A 310 19.38 -11.45 6.51
CA ILE A 310 19.19 -12.09 7.83
C ILE A 310 18.14 -13.20 7.75
N ARG A 311 17.00 -12.97 7.08
CA ARG A 311 16.00 -14.02 6.85
C ARG A 311 16.60 -15.28 6.25
N GLU A 312 17.40 -15.15 5.19
CA GLU A 312 18.06 -16.28 4.54
C GLU A 312 18.98 -17.04 5.51
N ILE A 313 19.81 -16.33 6.28
CA ILE A 313 20.69 -16.93 7.28
C ILE A 313 19.88 -17.68 8.35
N MET A 314 18.85 -17.04 8.93
CA MET A 314 18.05 -17.60 10.00
C MET A 314 17.17 -18.78 9.57
N THR A 315 16.74 -18.80 8.30
CA THR A 315 15.96 -19.92 7.75
C THR A 315 16.81 -21.15 7.49
N HIS A 316 18.08 -20.98 7.08
CA HIS A 316 18.99 -22.09 6.79
C HIS A 316 19.71 -22.64 8.02
N ARG A 317 19.81 -21.86 9.09
CA ARG A 317 20.48 -22.25 10.34
C ARG A 317 19.44 -22.28 11.48
N ASN A 318 19.33 -23.42 12.12
CA ASN A 318 18.40 -23.60 13.24
C ASN A 318 18.97 -22.98 14.55
N GLU A 319 19.12 -21.64 14.56
CA GLU A 319 19.67 -20.85 15.67
C GLU A 319 18.56 -20.40 16.62
N SER A 320 17.90 -21.34 17.27
CA SER A 320 16.72 -21.07 18.11
C SER A 320 17.01 -20.05 19.22
N GLU A 321 18.14 -20.17 19.91
CA GLU A 321 18.51 -19.27 21.02
C GLU A 321 18.75 -17.82 20.53
N LEU A 322 19.42 -17.65 19.38
CA LEU A 322 19.59 -16.33 18.79
C LEU A 322 18.27 -15.72 18.33
N ALA A 323 17.38 -16.53 17.78
CA ALA A 323 16.06 -16.10 17.35
C ALA A 323 15.22 -15.62 18.54
N ASP A 324 15.22 -16.36 19.65
CA ASP A 324 14.48 -16.02 20.88
C ASP A 324 15.03 -14.75 21.55
N ASP A 325 16.36 -14.63 21.68
CA ASP A 325 17.03 -13.43 22.21
C ASP A 325 16.67 -12.20 21.35
N ALA A 326 16.72 -12.33 20.01
CA ALA A 326 16.40 -11.24 19.08
C ALA A 326 14.91 -10.86 19.11
N ARG A 327 14.00 -11.84 19.21
CA ARG A 327 12.56 -11.59 19.37
C ARG A 327 12.27 -10.84 20.66
N ARG A 328 12.86 -11.26 21.77
CA ARG A 328 12.71 -10.57 23.06
C ARG A 328 13.23 -9.14 22.99
N ALA A 329 14.42 -8.92 22.46
CA ALA A 329 15.02 -7.59 22.30
C ALA A 329 14.18 -6.69 21.40
N SER A 330 13.69 -7.18 20.25
CA SER A 330 12.84 -6.41 19.34
C SER A 330 11.47 -6.09 19.95
N THR A 331 10.90 -7.00 20.77
CA THR A 331 9.65 -6.77 21.48
C THR A 331 9.78 -5.66 22.52
N ILE A 332 10.90 -5.60 23.26
CA ILE A 332 11.20 -4.50 24.17
C ILE A 332 11.24 -3.15 23.44
N LEU A 333 11.89 -3.09 22.28
CA LEU A 333 11.90 -1.86 21.47
C LEU A 333 10.49 -1.49 20.97
N HIS A 334 9.79 -2.46 20.39
CA HIS A 334 8.48 -2.22 19.76
C HIS A 334 7.40 -1.81 20.77
N SER A 335 7.43 -2.35 22.00
CA SER A 335 6.52 -1.94 23.10
C SER A 335 6.64 -0.47 23.47
N ARG A 336 7.77 0.17 23.11
CA ARG A 336 8.06 1.60 23.31
C ARG A 336 8.00 2.42 22.02
N ASP A 337 7.39 1.90 20.94
CA ASP A 337 7.39 2.47 19.58
C ASP A 337 8.82 2.83 19.13
N LEU A 338 9.77 1.94 19.35
CA LEU A 338 11.16 1.99 18.90
C LEU A 338 11.43 0.82 17.93
N ASP A 339 12.53 0.94 17.18
CA ASP A 339 12.97 -0.07 16.23
C ASP A 339 14.49 -0.23 16.20
N GLY A 340 15.03 -1.02 15.27
CA GLY A 340 16.46 -1.29 15.14
C GLY A 340 17.36 -0.07 14.98
N ARG A 341 16.84 1.07 14.52
CA ARG A 341 17.55 2.35 14.47
C ARG A 341 17.96 2.87 15.85
N SER A 342 17.40 2.28 16.90
CA SER A 342 17.76 2.58 18.29
C SER A 342 19.12 2.00 18.73
N VAL A 343 19.74 1.15 17.89
CA VAL A 343 21.07 0.59 18.12
C VAL A 343 22.12 1.56 17.59
N SER A 344 23.04 1.97 18.47
CA SER A 344 24.18 2.85 18.17
C SER A 344 25.34 2.10 17.50
N ASP A 345 26.35 2.84 17.06
CA ASP A 345 27.50 2.28 16.33
C ASP A 345 28.35 1.31 17.17
N ASP A 346 28.33 1.41 18.49
CA ASP A 346 28.98 0.51 19.45
C ASP A 346 28.09 -0.67 19.87
N VAL A 347 26.98 -0.93 19.14
CA VAL A 347 26.02 -2.00 19.41
C VAL A 347 25.43 -1.88 20.83
N SER A 348 25.12 -0.67 21.24
CA SER A 348 24.39 -0.37 22.46
C SER A 348 23.09 0.41 22.16
N LEU A 349 22.30 0.69 23.18
CA LEU A 349 21.12 1.56 23.01
C LEU A 349 21.58 3.02 22.81
N ASP A 350 21.15 3.65 21.72
CA ASP A 350 21.45 5.07 21.44
C ASP A 350 20.78 5.99 22.48
N LYS A 351 21.58 6.74 23.21
CA LYS A 351 21.16 7.66 24.28
C LYS A 351 21.27 9.14 23.89
N LYS A 352 21.53 9.44 22.61
CA LYS A 352 21.70 10.84 22.16
C LYS A 352 20.37 11.60 22.28
N PRO A 353 20.33 12.73 23.01
CA PRO A 353 19.12 13.53 23.13
C PRO A 353 18.96 14.44 21.92
N GLU A 354 17.79 14.43 21.30
CA GLU A 354 17.48 15.27 20.14
C GLU A 354 16.63 16.51 20.51
N LYS A 355 17.02 17.22 21.58
CA LYS A 355 16.26 18.37 22.12
C LYS A 355 16.02 19.49 21.09
N LEU A 356 17.01 19.75 20.22
CA LEU A 356 16.88 20.79 19.19
C LEU A 356 15.80 20.44 18.17
N LYS A 357 15.74 19.18 17.73
CA LYS A 357 14.65 18.72 16.84
C LYS A 357 13.29 18.89 17.50
N GLY A 358 13.19 18.53 18.81
CA GLY A 358 11.95 18.72 19.56
C GLY A 358 11.51 20.18 19.66
N ALA A 359 12.43 21.10 19.93
CA ALA A 359 12.13 22.53 20.00
C ALA A 359 11.68 23.09 18.65
N ILE A 360 12.41 22.78 17.57
CA ILE A 360 12.05 23.21 16.21
C ILE A 360 10.71 22.59 15.81
N GLY A 361 10.49 21.31 16.09
CA GLY A 361 9.24 20.61 15.80
C GLY A 361 8.02 21.27 16.45
N LEU A 362 8.13 21.62 17.74
CA LEU A 362 7.08 22.34 18.46
C LEU A 362 6.79 23.73 17.87
N ILE A 363 7.84 24.50 17.53
CA ILE A 363 7.69 25.84 16.93
C ILE A 363 6.94 25.71 15.59
N LEU A 364 7.36 24.79 14.71
CA LEU A 364 6.71 24.59 13.40
C LEU A 364 5.26 24.17 13.56
N MET A 365 4.96 23.23 14.46
CA MET A 365 3.58 22.82 14.73
C MET A 365 2.74 23.95 15.32
N ALA A 366 3.29 24.75 16.25
CA ALA A 366 2.60 25.90 16.82
C ALA A 366 2.27 26.96 15.74
N MET A 367 3.21 27.27 14.87
CA MET A 367 2.99 28.20 13.75
C MET A 367 1.92 27.69 12.78
N ALA A 368 1.97 26.41 12.44
CA ALA A 368 1.02 25.81 11.51
C ALA A 368 -0.38 25.59 12.13
N SER A 369 -0.48 25.47 13.46
CA SER A 369 -1.73 25.10 14.16
C SER A 369 -2.87 26.05 13.88
N PHE A 370 -2.60 27.33 13.68
CA PHE A 370 -3.60 28.37 13.44
C PHE A 370 -4.45 28.10 12.19
N ILE A 371 -3.88 27.57 11.13
CA ILE A 371 -4.58 27.22 9.88
C ILE A 371 -4.88 25.73 9.83
N SER A 372 -3.92 24.85 10.21
CA SER A 372 -4.05 23.41 10.05
C SER A 372 -5.10 22.81 10.96
N ILE A 373 -5.22 23.25 12.22
CA ILE A 373 -6.19 22.68 13.15
C ILE A 373 -7.64 22.96 12.69
N PRO A 374 -8.08 24.20 12.41
CA PRO A 374 -9.44 24.44 12.01
C PRO A 374 -9.78 23.88 10.63
N SER A 375 -8.81 23.80 9.71
CA SER A 375 -9.05 23.29 8.34
C SER A 375 -8.96 21.77 8.21
N THR A 376 -8.15 21.10 9.05
CA THR A 376 -7.81 19.68 8.87
C THR A 376 -7.97 18.84 10.15
N GLY A 377 -8.09 19.47 11.32
CA GLY A 377 -8.15 18.77 12.60
C GLY A 377 -9.36 17.84 12.75
N ILE A 378 -10.55 18.28 12.32
CA ILE A 378 -11.78 17.47 12.41
C ILE A 378 -11.64 16.17 11.62
N GLN A 379 -11.15 16.24 10.37
CA GLN A 379 -10.97 15.09 9.52
C GLN A 379 -9.91 14.14 10.10
N THR A 380 -8.84 14.68 10.68
CA THR A 380 -7.77 13.90 11.32
C THR A 380 -8.29 13.14 12.53
N ILE A 381 -9.05 13.79 13.40
CA ILE A 381 -9.67 13.17 14.57
C ILE A 381 -10.66 12.08 14.13
N LEU A 382 -11.50 12.37 13.13
CA LEU A 382 -12.47 11.41 12.60
C LEU A 382 -11.77 10.19 11.99
N ALA A 383 -10.71 10.39 11.21
CA ALA A 383 -9.94 9.31 10.62
C ALA A 383 -9.26 8.45 11.68
N TRP A 384 -8.70 9.08 12.70
CA TRP A 384 -8.10 8.38 13.83
C TRP A 384 -9.14 7.56 14.61
N TYR A 385 -10.29 8.15 14.91
CA TYR A 385 -11.38 7.47 15.63
C TYR A 385 -11.92 6.28 14.83
N LEU A 386 -12.27 6.48 13.55
CA LEU A 386 -12.78 5.42 12.69
C LEU A 386 -11.74 4.33 12.45
N GLY A 387 -10.48 4.70 12.25
CA GLY A 387 -9.40 3.74 12.03
C GLY A 387 -9.11 2.86 13.26
N ASN A 388 -9.25 3.41 14.47
CA ASN A 388 -9.03 2.64 15.69
C ASN A 388 -10.24 1.79 16.12
N ASN A 389 -11.44 2.09 15.61
CA ASN A 389 -12.68 1.39 15.93
C ASN A 389 -13.25 0.63 14.72
N SER A 390 -12.41 0.33 13.71
CA SER A 390 -12.83 -0.43 12.54
C SER A 390 -12.93 -1.93 12.87
N ASP A 391 -14.03 -2.55 12.48
CA ASP A 391 -14.23 -4.00 12.57
C ASP A 391 -13.41 -4.79 11.51
N GLU A 392 -12.82 -4.08 10.53
CA GLU A 392 -12.06 -4.69 9.43
C GLU A 392 -10.60 -5.03 9.80
N GLY A 393 -10.15 -4.69 11.03
CA GLY A 393 -8.81 -4.97 11.52
C GLY A 393 -7.81 -3.81 11.33
N ILE A 394 -6.56 -4.04 11.76
CA ILE A 394 -5.51 -3.01 11.79
C ILE A 394 -5.05 -2.59 10.38
N ASP A 395 -5.20 -3.45 9.38
CA ASP A 395 -4.91 -3.19 7.98
C ASP A 395 -5.87 -2.16 7.34
N ALA A 396 -7.06 -1.96 7.91
CA ALA A 396 -7.98 -0.91 7.49
C ALA A 396 -7.69 0.46 8.10
N ARG A 397 -6.90 0.53 9.17
CA ARG A 397 -6.62 1.78 9.91
C ARG A 397 -6.08 2.88 9.01
N THR A 398 -5.07 2.58 8.22
CA THR A 398 -4.44 3.54 7.33
C THR A 398 -5.32 3.93 6.15
N THR A 399 -6.27 3.08 5.75
CA THR A 399 -7.31 3.41 4.76
C THR A 399 -8.16 4.60 5.21
N HIS A 400 -8.52 4.68 6.50
CA HIS A 400 -9.26 5.82 7.04
C HIS A 400 -8.42 7.09 7.05
N HIS A 401 -7.13 7.00 7.40
CA HIS A 401 -6.21 8.13 7.30
C HIS A 401 -6.07 8.61 5.83
N MET A 402 -5.96 7.66 4.89
CA MET A 402 -5.93 7.97 3.46
C MET A 402 -7.20 8.69 3.01
N PHE A 403 -8.39 8.24 3.42
CA PHE A 403 -9.64 8.89 3.07
C PHE A 403 -9.73 10.33 3.59
N ALA A 404 -9.25 10.60 4.81
CA ALA A 404 -9.21 11.96 5.32
C ALA A 404 -8.38 12.87 4.41
N VAL A 405 -7.17 12.45 4.05
CA VAL A 405 -6.30 13.23 3.15
C VAL A 405 -6.87 13.32 1.74
N PHE A 406 -7.45 12.24 1.22
CA PHE A 406 -7.96 12.18 -0.15
C PHE A 406 -9.19 13.07 -0.36
N PHE A 407 -10.10 13.10 0.62
CA PHE A 407 -11.34 13.87 0.50
C PHE A 407 -11.24 15.30 1.01
N SER A 408 -10.33 15.62 1.93
CA SER A 408 -10.21 16.98 2.48
C SER A 408 -10.03 18.06 1.42
N PRO A 409 -9.16 17.91 0.39
CA PRO A 409 -8.94 18.94 -0.62
C PRO A 409 -10.16 19.23 -1.52
N ILE A 410 -11.08 18.27 -1.61
CA ILE A 410 -12.28 18.41 -2.47
C ILE A 410 -13.56 18.69 -1.70
N THR A 411 -13.53 18.63 -0.36
CA THR A 411 -14.70 18.85 0.47
C THR A 411 -14.44 19.92 1.55
N PHE A 412 -13.68 19.57 2.57
CA PHE A 412 -13.52 20.40 3.78
C PHE A 412 -12.67 21.65 3.53
N TRP A 413 -11.56 21.53 2.81
CA TRP A 413 -10.67 22.66 2.56
C TRP A 413 -11.32 23.75 1.71
N PRO A 414 -12.03 23.45 0.60
CA PRO A 414 -12.75 24.49 -0.15
C PRO A 414 -13.81 25.19 0.69
N LEU A 415 -14.58 24.45 1.50
CA LEU A 415 -15.58 25.02 2.38
C LEU A 415 -14.94 25.95 3.43
N PHE A 416 -13.91 25.48 4.10
CA PHE A 416 -13.16 26.31 5.06
C PHE A 416 -12.53 27.54 4.38
N ALA A 417 -11.94 27.35 3.20
CA ALA A 417 -11.29 28.42 2.47
C ALA A 417 -12.27 29.53 2.07
N LEU A 418 -13.47 29.17 1.60
CA LEU A 418 -14.51 30.15 1.28
C LEU A 418 -15.01 30.89 2.52
N LEU A 419 -15.28 30.19 3.61
CA LEU A 419 -15.70 30.80 4.88
C LEU A 419 -14.62 31.72 5.44
N PHE A 420 -13.39 31.26 5.49
CA PHE A 420 -12.25 32.03 5.98
C PHE A 420 -12.01 33.29 5.12
N SER A 421 -12.10 33.14 3.80
CA SER A 421 -11.96 34.27 2.88
C SER A 421 -13.07 35.29 3.04
N TYR A 422 -14.32 34.84 3.21
CA TYR A 422 -15.46 35.73 3.47
C TYR A 422 -15.20 36.61 4.71
N TYR A 423 -14.91 35.98 5.84
CA TYR A 423 -14.67 36.72 7.09
C TYR A 423 -13.39 37.59 7.03
N THR A 424 -12.38 37.17 6.29
CA THR A 424 -11.15 37.97 6.10
C THR A 424 -11.43 39.21 5.26
N LEU A 425 -12.18 39.10 4.16
CA LEU A 425 -12.54 40.25 3.33
C LEU A 425 -13.40 41.25 4.12
N GLU A 426 -14.36 40.74 4.89
CA GLU A 426 -15.22 41.57 5.75
C GLU A 426 -14.39 42.34 6.80
N ALA A 427 -13.49 41.62 7.50
CA ALA A 427 -12.59 42.24 8.50
C ALA A 427 -11.64 43.28 7.92
N LEU A 428 -11.25 43.15 6.66
CA LEU A 428 -10.42 44.10 5.93
C LEU A 428 -11.23 45.22 5.24
N SER A 429 -12.56 45.21 5.41
CA SER A 429 -13.48 46.16 4.73
C SER A 429 -13.37 46.13 3.19
N ILE A 430 -13.04 44.97 2.62
CA ILE A 430 -13.00 44.74 1.18
C ILE A 430 -14.37 44.22 0.73
N GLU A 431 -14.91 44.74 -0.35
CA GLU A 431 -16.19 44.30 -0.90
C GLU A 431 -16.15 42.80 -1.28
N THR A 432 -17.09 42.03 -0.72
CA THR A 432 -17.18 40.57 -0.91
C THR A 432 -17.81 40.22 -2.26
N THR A 433 -17.15 40.56 -3.35
CA THR A 433 -17.57 40.15 -4.70
C THR A 433 -17.29 38.64 -4.92
N PRO A 434 -18.04 37.95 -5.81
CA PRO A 434 -17.77 36.57 -6.16
C PRO A 434 -16.30 36.33 -6.59
N THR A 435 -15.72 37.28 -7.35
CA THR A 435 -14.32 37.21 -7.80
C THR A 435 -13.35 37.30 -6.62
N ALA A 436 -13.59 38.25 -5.67
CA ALA A 436 -12.76 38.37 -4.47
C ALA A 436 -12.81 37.12 -3.60
N LEU A 437 -14.00 36.49 -3.46
CA LEU A 437 -14.17 35.24 -2.73
C LEU A 437 -13.43 34.07 -3.39
N ILE A 438 -13.48 33.96 -4.72
CA ILE A 438 -12.77 32.89 -5.45
C ILE A 438 -11.25 33.07 -5.31
N ILE A 439 -10.74 34.30 -5.48
CA ILE A 439 -9.30 34.57 -5.33
C ILE A 439 -8.86 34.33 -3.88
N GLY A 440 -9.59 34.85 -2.90
CA GLY A 440 -9.31 34.64 -1.48
C GLY A 440 -9.39 33.16 -1.10
N GLY A 441 -10.39 32.44 -1.62
CA GLY A 441 -10.53 31.00 -1.44
C GLY A 441 -9.32 30.23 -2.00
N PHE A 442 -8.84 30.58 -3.17
CA PHE A 442 -7.64 29.97 -3.76
C PHE A 442 -6.38 30.25 -2.93
N ILE A 443 -6.17 31.50 -2.51
CA ILE A 443 -5.04 31.86 -1.62
C ILE A 443 -5.13 31.08 -0.31
N THR A 444 -6.32 30.98 0.28
CA THR A 444 -6.51 30.22 1.53
C THR A 444 -6.25 28.73 1.34
N MET A 445 -6.66 28.13 0.20
CA MET A 445 -6.32 26.72 -0.12
C MET A 445 -4.81 26.51 -0.19
N MET A 446 -4.06 27.42 -0.81
CA MET A 446 -2.60 27.36 -0.84
C MET A 446 -2.00 27.50 0.57
N ALA A 447 -2.56 28.39 1.39
CA ALA A 447 -2.14 28.57 2.78
C ALA A 447 -2.42 27.31 3.64
N ILE A 448 -3.56 26.66 3.45
CA ILE A 448 -3.88 25.36 4.11
C ILE A 448 -2.85 24.31 3.73
N GLN A 449 -2.58 24.14 2.43
CA GLN A 449 -1.61 23.17 1.94
C GLN A 449 -0.21 23.42 2.54
N PHE A 450 0.28 24.67 2.47
CA PHE A 450 1.57 25.04 3.04
C PHE A 450 1.62 24.83 4.55
N SER A 451 0.59 25.26 5.27
CA SER A 451 0.50 25.07 6.73
C SER A 451 0.53 23.60 7.12
N ASN A 452 -0.21 22.75 6.40
CA ASN A 452 -0.19 21.31 6.64
C ASN A 452 1.19 20.68 6.36
N MET A 453 1.92 21.14 5.34
CA MET A 453 3.30 20.69 5.09
C MET A 453 4.22 21.07 6.25
N VAL A 454 4.12 22.29 6.77
CA VAL A 454 4.87 22.76 7.94
C VAL A 454 4.49 21.96 9.19
N MET A 455 3.20 21.67 9.38
CA MET A 455 2.71 20.84 10.49
C MET A 455 3.32 19.43 10.43
N LEU A 456 3.34 18.79 9.26
CA LEU A 456 3.94 17.45 9.11
C LEU A 456 5.45 17.45 9.34
N SER A 457 6.16 18.46 8.83
CA SER A 457 7.60 18.60 9.08
C SER A 457 7.89 18.78 10.57
N GLY A 458 7.07 19.58 11.25
CA GLY A 458 7.14 19.75 12.70
C GLY A 458 6.86 18.45 13.46
N TYR A 459 5.84 17.71 13.01
CA TYR A 459 5.48 16.40 13.57
C TYR A 459 6.62 15.38 13.41
N ASP A 460 7.27 15.30 12.24
CA ASP A 460 8.38 14.39 12.00
C ASP A 460 9.57 14.68 12.94
N LEU A 461 9.93 15.96 13.14
CA LEU A 461 10.96 16.36 14.08
C LEU A 461 10.57 16.07 15.55
N TRP A 462 9.31 16.26 15.88
CA TRP A 462 8.78 15.93 17.20
C TRP A 462 8.80 14.42 17.48
N THR A 463 8.49 13.58 16.48
CA THR A 463 8.59 12.12 16.62
C THR A 463 10.03 11.66 16.82
N ASP A 464 11.03 12.26 16.16
CA ASP A 464 12.44 11.97 16.41
C ASP A 464 12.83 12.31 17.86
N TYR A 465 12.43 13.48 18.34
CA TYR A 465 12.66 13.88 19.72
C TYR A 465 11.99 12.92 20.72
N THR A 466 10.73 12.57 20.50
CA THR A 466 10.02 11.65 21.41
C THR A 466 10.64 10.25 21.37
N ALA A 467 11.09 9.76 20.21
CA ALA A 467 11.84 8.51 20.11
C ALA A 467 13.16 8.58 20.90
N SER A 468 13.92 9.70 20.81
CA SER A 468 15.13 9.87 21.62
C SER A 468 14.84 9.86 23.12
N ARG A 469 13.74 10.49 23.56
CA ARG A 469 13.29 10.42 24.96
C ARG A 469 12.90 9.01 25.40
N ARG A 470 12.20 8.27 24.55
CA ARG A 470 11.82 6.87 24.82
C ARG A 470 13.08 6.00 24.98
N ARG A 471 14.10 6.15 24.12
CA ARG A 471 15.40 5.47 24.26
C ARG A 471 16.08 5.79 25.60
N ILE A 472 16.15 7.07 25.98
CA ILE A 472 16.74 7.49 27.27
C ILE A 472 15.94 6.92 28.45
N ASN A 473 14.61 6.93 28.40
CA ASN A 473 13.77 6.37 29.44
C ASN A 473 13.94 4.84 29.52
N LEU A 474 13.99 4.14 28.39
CA LEU A 474 14.27 2.71 28.32
C LEU A 474 15.61 2.38 28.98
N SER A 475 16.67 3.15 28.68
CA SER A 475 18.01 2.91 29.27
C SER A 475 18.07 3.03 30.80
N ARG A 476 17.03 3.56 31.44
CA ARG A 476 16.92 3.72 32.90
C ARG A 476 15.97 2.73 33.55
N SER A 477 15.40 1.82 32.80
CA SER A 477 14.44 0.81 33.27
C SER A 477 15.09 -0.57 33.31
N ASP A 478 14.44 -1.50 34.02
CA ASP A 478 14.86 -2.90 34.08
C ASP A 478 14.83 -3.54 32.68
N GLU A 479 13.83 -3.20 31.84
CA GLU A 479 13.76 -3.64 30.45
C GLU A 479 14.97 -3.12 29.61
N GLY A 480 15.49 -1.94 29.93
CA GLY A 480 16.70 -1.40 29.27
C GLY A 480 17.97 -2.13 29.68
N THR A 481 18.05 -2.61 30.93
CA THR A 481 19.12 -3.49 31.38
C THR A 481 19.04 -4.84 30.68
N GLU A 482 17.85 -5.45 30.66
CA GLU A 482 17.58 -6.70 29.92
C GLU A 482 17.95 -6.55 28.42
N PHE A 483 17.52 -5.46 27.78
CA PHE A 483 17.87 -5.17 26.38
C PHE A 483 19.38 -5.11 26.15
N THR A 484 20.11 -4.47 27.06
CA THR A 484 21.58 -4.38 26.97
C THR A 484 22.25 -5.75 27.10
N GLU A 485 21.78 -6.59 28.04
CA GLU A 485 22.25 -7.98 28.19
C GLU A 485 21.95 -8.82 26.95
N LEU A 486 20.76 -8.66 26.35
CA LEU A 486 20.39 -9.35 25.11
C LEU A 486 21.31 -8.93 23.96
N LEU A 487 21.61 -7.64 23.80
CA LEU A 487 22.55 -7.18 22.78
C LEU A 487 23.95 -7.79 22.96
N GLN A 488 24.44 -7.93 24.22
CA GLN A 488 25.73 -8.56 24.54
C GLN A 488 25.76 -10.06 24.19
N LYS A 489 24.60 -10.74 24.28
CA LYS A 489 24.47 -12.15 23.87
C LYS A 489 24.34 -12.31 22.35
N ILE A 490 23.56 -11.46 21.71
CA ILE A 490 23.27 -11.49 20.26
C ILE A 490 24.53 -11.15 19.44
N ALA A 491 25.24 -10.07 19.81
CA ALA A 491 26.33 -9.55 19.01
C ALA A 491 27.44 -10.58 18.69
N PRO A 492 28.00 -11.37 19.63
CA PRO A 492 29.02 -12.35 19.31
C PRO A 492 28.49 -13.54 18.49
N LYS A 493 27.24 -13.98 18.74
CA LYS A 493 26.60 -15.04 17.97
C LYS A 493 26.43 -14.62 16.51
N LEU A 494 26.05 -13.39 16.27
CA LEU A 494 25.81 -12.87 14.92
C LEU A 494 27.12 -12.73 14.09
N VAL A 495 28.25 -12.44 14.74
CA VAL A 495 29.58 -12.46 14.08
C VAL A 495 29.97 -13.86 13.63
N ALA A 496 29.60 -14.89 14.37
CA ALA A 496 29.87 -16.30 14.05
C ALA A 496 29.04 -16.81 12.85
N LEU A 497 28.01 -16.08 12.45
CA LEU A 497 27.10 -16.42 11.33
C LEU A 497 27.60 -15.83 9.97
N LYS A 498 28.93 -15.96 9.71
CA LYS A 498 29.48 -15.55 8.41
C LYS A 498 29.07 -16.48 7.27
#